data_1a2b7d3009488b91ba0d8df3fdabc511
#
_entry.id   1a2b7d3009488b91ba0d8df3fdabc511
#
_cell.length_a   1.000
_cell.length_b   1.000
_cell.length_c   1.000
_cell.angle_alpha   90.00
_cell.angle_beta   90.00
_cell.angle_gamma   90.00
#
_symmetry.space_group_name_H-M   'P 1'
#
loop_
_entity.id
_entity.type
_entity.pdbx_description
1 polymer ?
#
loop_
_entity_poly.entity_id
_entity_poly.type
_entity_poly.pdbx_seq_one_letter_code
_entity_poly.pdbx_strand_id
1 'polypeptide(L)'
;MPLSNVPDDDKKSRFGLRTLLETSRLLIESHDTDFILNNLLLISMGKLMVNRAAILWFHPKKNIHTIRTSKGRHSLPAEVTIRRDVFKKQASALCTDHEELESICKHGFELLIAIRNSERHLGFLALGPKMDRTPVTREDVEVLESLVFMSAIAVANSELVTELRTTNRKLDYKIQELFTLFDLSKSFNASIDRDEIKRIFKFTLLGQLFVRRFFLITLRRGEPRIESQNGLGMELSRDQMDILFSLERSIVMVDDELRQKHPFLEQAQIHLILKINNEGQEPAVIGLGKRANGIEFEQTDLNFLISLGNLALMSIQKTYLLEDQIEKERMEEELSIARAIQQRLLPDNPPEIPNLQVAATNVPSYQVGGDYYDLIRDDGRNLTMAIADVTGKGVPASLLMANLQSVLHILQPFAINLVDATGQINSLIYQNTPSDKFISFFWGRFYHETRTLRYVNAGHNPPILMRKGSEPELLSEGGVLLGAMPTMMPYKEQEVPLQKGDVIVMYTDGVTEAMNGEEEFDEHRLIACVQKRLDQHPEEIMNGIISEVTAFCDNRFTDDLTLIVCKVV
;
A
#
# COMPACT_ATOMS: atom_id res chain seq x y z
N MET A 1 64.47 -37.65 -61.71
CA MET A 1 63.74 -38.89 -61.43
C MET A 1 62.24 -38.53 -61.51
N PRO A 2 61.51 -39.14 -62.45
CA PRO A 2 60.11 -38.85 -62.64
C PRO A 2 59.25 -39.52 -61.56
N LEU A 3 58.32 -38.80 -61.02
CA LEU A 3 57.32 -39.29 -60.07
C LEU A 3 56.45 -40.40 -60.67
N SER A 4 56.61 -41.58 -60.08
CA SER A 4 55.92 -42.81 -60.38
C SER A 4 54.39 -42.66 -60.36
N ASN A 5 53.75 -43.36 -61.29
CA ASN A 5 52.31 -43.59 -61.46
C ASN A 5 51.62 -43.95 -60.13
N VAL A 6 50.85 -43.04 -59.59
CA VAL A 6 49.81 -43.35 -58.60
C VAL A 6 48.62 -43.91 -59.36
N PRO A 7 48.07 -45.11 -59.00
CA PRO A 7 46.89 -45.70 -59.69
C PRO A 7 45.76 -44.71 -59.75
N ASP A 8 45.03 -44.73 -60.85
CA ASP A 8 43.89 -43.80 -61.15
C ASP A 8 42.75 -43.88 -60.13
N ASP A 9 42.64 -45.01 -59.42
CA ASP A 9 41.70 -45.27 -58.35
C ASP A 9 41.99 -44.40 -57.08
N ASP A 10 43.28 -44.18 -56.76
CA ASP A 10 43.67 -43.36 -55.59
C ASP A 10 43.43 -41.87 -55.84
N LYS A 11 43.48 -41.41 -57.09
CA LYS A 11 43.17 -40.06 -57.50
C LYS A 11 41.68 -39.77 -57.43
N LYS A 12 40.82 -40.71 -57.85
CA LYS A 12 39.35 -40.62 -57.80
C LYS A 12 38.88 -40.62 -56.34
N SER A 13 39.44 -41.46 -55.49
CA SER A 13 39.15 -41.54 -54.06
C SER A 13 39.50 -40.24 -53.33
N ARG A 14 40.69 -39.69 -53.60
CA ARG A 14 41.15 -38.40 -53.02
C ARG A 14 40.31 -37.19 -53.48
N PHE A 15 39.87 -37.16 -54.73
CA PHE A 15 39.01 -36.12 -55.25
C PHE A 15 37.61 -36.18 -54.59
N GLY A 16 37.06 -37.39 -54.41
CA GLY A 16 35.79 -37.61 -53.72
C GLY A 16 35.82 -37.18 -52.28
N LEU A 17 36.92 -37.48 -51.55
CA LEU A 17 37.09 -37.08 -50.15
C LEU A 17 37.22 -35.56 -49.98
N ARG A 18 37.94 -34.88 -50.87
CA ARG A 18 38.11 -33.45 -50.86
C ARG A 18 36.79 -32.68 -51.12
N THR A 19 36.02 -33.14 -52.07
CA THR A 19 34.70 -32.60 -52.40
C THR A 19 33.73 -32.78 -51.23
N LEU A 20 33.76 -33.97 -50.58
CA LEU A 20 32.97 -34.21 -49.37
C LEU A 20 33.33 -33.27 -48.23
N LEU A 21 34.62 -33.03 -47.98
CA LEU A 21 35.08 -32.14 -46.93
C LEU A 21 34.72 -30.67 -47.22
N GLU A 22 34.88 -30.20 -48.46
CA GLU A 22 34.51 -28.82 -48.84
C GLU A 22 32.98 -28.60 -48.74
N THR A 23 32.22 -29.60 -49.15
CA THR A 23 30.76 -29.59 -49.08
C THR A 23 30.28 -29.62 -47.62
N SER A 24 30.87 -30.50 -46.82
CA SER A 24 30.49 -30.58 -45.38
C SER A 24 30.74 -29.26 -44.66
N ARG A 25 31.85 -28.58 -45.00
CA ARG A 25 32.19 -27.28 -44.42
C ARG A 25 31.13 -26.23 -44.79
N LEU A 26 30.72 -26.14 -46.05
CA LEU A 26 29.67 -25.22 -46.50
C LEU A 26 28.30 -25.49 -45.83
N LEU A 27 27.97 -26.77 -45.61
CA LEU A 27 26.74 -27.14 -44.92
C LEU A 27 26.75 -26.79 -43.44
N ILE A 28 27.90 -27.01 -42.77
CA ILE A 28 28.04 -26.74 -41.31
C ILE A 28 28.11 -25.24 -41.00
N GLU A 29 28.71 -24.43 -41.89
CA GLU A 29 28.81 -22.96 -41.73
C GLU A 29 27.47 -22.23 -42.01
N SER A 30 26.53 -22.89 -42.70
CA SER A 30 25.23 -22.29 -42.99
C SER A 30 24.25 -22.36 -41.81
N HIS A 31 23.56 -21.26 -41.59
CA HIS A 31 22.47 -21.13 -40.59
C HIS A 31 21.09 -21.11 -41.23
N ASP A 32 21.00 -21.39 -42.53
CA ASP A 32 19.75 -21.45 -43.28
C ASP A 32 19.40 -22.89 -43.62
N THR A 33 18.35 -23.41 -42.98
CA THR A 33 17.86 -24.77 -43.16
C THR A 33 17.48 -25.06 -44.60
N ASP A 34 16.85 -24.13 -45.29
CA ASP A 34 16.44 -24.34 -46.69
C ASP A 34 17.64 -24.37 -47.63
N PHE A 35 18.68 -23.56 -47.37
CA PHE A 35 19.96 -23.62 -48.07
C PHE A 35 20.65 -24.95 -47.88
N ILE A 36 20.73 -25.48 -46.63
CA ILE A 36 21.35 -26.79 -46.32
C ILE A 36 20.63 -27.90 -47.07
N LEU A 37 19.29 -27.95 -47.01
CA LEU A 37 18.51 -29.01 -47.64
C LEU A 37 18.59 -28.93 -49.18
N ASN A 38 18.56 -27.74 -49.78
CA ASN A 38 18.72 -27.58 -51.23
C ASN A 38 20.10 -28.03 -51.72
N ASN A 39 21.15 -27.72 -50.97
CA ASN A 39 22.50 -28.20 -51.32
C ASN A 39 22.65 -29.70 -51.15
N LEU A 40 22.12 -30.32 -50.09
CA LEU A 40 22.06 -31.75 -49.92
C LEU A 40 21.42 -32.42 -51.14
N LEU A 41 20.26 -31.86 -51.58
CA LEU A 41 19.52 -32.38 -52.74
C LEU A 41 20.36 -32.30 -54.01
N LEU A 42 20.98 -31.14 -54.33
CA LEU A 42 21.76 -30.94 -55.55
C LEU A 42 23.02 -31.79 -55.57
N ILE A 43 23.73 -31.90 -54.45
CA ILE A 43 24.95 -32.70 -54.33
C ILE A 43 24.63 -34.18 -54.50
N SER A 44 23.56 -34.64 -53.87
CA SER A 44 23.10 -36.05 -53.99
C SER A 44 22.71 -36.38 -55.41
N MET A 45 22.02 -35.45 -56.12
CA MET A 45 21.68 -35.62 -57.55
C MET A 45 22.93 -35.70 -58.41
N GLY A 46 23.90 -34.82 -58.20
CA GLY A 46 25.13 -34.80 -58.96
C GLY A 46 25.97 -36.05 -58.73
N LYS A 47 26.06 -36.51 -57.47
CA LYS A 47 26.87 -37.70 -57.10
C LYS A 47 26.33 -38.99 -57.72
N LEU A 48 25.01 -39.20 -57.70
CA LEU A 48 24.38 -40.37 -58.30
C LEU A 48 24.00 -40.19 -59.78
N MET A 49 24.20 -39.03 -60.37
CA MET A 49 23.73 -38.69 -61.73
C MET A 49 22.23 -39.01 -61.92
N VAL A 50 21.39 -38.60 -60.96
CA VAL A 50 19.93 -38.78 -61.03
C VAL A 50 19.26 -37.51 -61.52
N ASN A 51 18.14 -37.67 -62.25
CA ASN A 51 17.39 -36.55 -62.82
C ASN A 51 16.24 -36.05 -61.93
N ARG A 52 16.01 -36.73 -60.79
CA ARG A 52 14.97 -36.32 -59.81
C ARG A 52 15.41 -36.65 -58.39
N ALA A 53 15.02 -35.75 -57.49
CA ALA A 53 15.23 -35.94 -56.05
C ALA A 53 14.20 -35.10 -55.27
N ALA A 54 13.88 -35.56 -54.07
CA ALA A 54 13.00 -34.85 -53.16
C ALA A 54 13.43 -35.02 -51.71
N ILE A 55 13.24 -34.00 -50.90
CA ILE A 55 13.36 -34.07 -49.44
C ILE A 55 11.96 -34.04 -48.87
N LEU A 56 11.63 -35.10 -48.15
CA LEU A 56 10.34 -35.33 -47.48
C LEU A 56 10.51 -35.05 -46.01
N TRP A 57 9.93 -33.95 -45.55
CA TRP A 57 10.08 -33.47 -44.18
C TRP A 57 9.00 -34.06 -43.26
N PHE A 58 9.38 -34.55 -42.08
CA PHE A 58 8.47 -35.20 -41.15
C PHE A 58 7.72 -34.22 -40.26
N HIS A 59 6.40 -34.38 -40.18
CA HIS A 59 5.52 -33.63 -39.27
C HIS A 59 5.07 -34.54 -38.10
N PRO A 60 5.66 -34.38 -36.89
CA PRO A 60 5.38 -35.29 -35.77
C PRO A 60 3.90 -35.32 -35.35
N LYS A 61 3.24 -34.15 -35.34
CA LYS A 61 1.84 -34.04 -34.91
C LYS A 61 0.84 -34.77 -35.80
N LYS A 62 1.10 -34.83 -37.12
CA LYS A 62 0.23 -35.46 -38.10
C LYS A 62 0.72 -36.86 -38.50
N ASN A 63 1.93 -37.23 -38.14
CA ASN A 63 2.62 -38.47 -38.57
C ASN A 63 2.69 -38.65 -40.10
N ILE A 64 2.90 -37.56 -40.82
CA ILE A 64 3.02 -37.51 -42.29
C ILE A 64 4.34 -36.85 -42.68
N HIS A 65 4.74 -37.03 -43.96
CA HIS A 65 5.87 -36.34 -44.57
C HIS A 65 5.34 -35.41 -45.67
N THR A 66 5.86 -34.19 -45.74
CA THR A 66 5.54 -33.21 -46.78
C THR A 66 6.80 -32.91 -47.61
N ILE A 67 6.61 -32.57 -48.88
CA ILE A 67 7.74 -32.17 -49.72
C ILE A 67 8.25 -30.80 -49.26
N ARG A 68 9.48 -30.79 -48.74
CA ARG A 68 10.16 -29.54 -48.35
C ARG A 68 10.85 -28.87 -49.52
N THR A 69 11.56 -29.67 -50.32
CA THR A 69 12.21 -29.24 -51.56
C THR A 69 12.30 -30.43 -52.52
N SER A 70 12.23 -30.17 -53.83
CA SER A 70 12.37 -31.18 -54.85
C SER A 70 12.95 -30.63 -56.13
N LYS A 71 13.56 -31.49 -56.93
CA LYS A 71 14.12 -31.18 -58.26
C LYS A 71 13.77 -32.30 -59.23
N GLY A 72 13.60 -31.97 -60.51
CA GLY A 72 13.19 -32.89 -61.56
C GLY A 72 11.67 -33.14 -61.60
N ARG A 73 11.23 -33.87 -62.63
CA ARG A 73 9.79 -34.22 -62.78
C ARG A 73 9.44 -35.41 -61.90
N HIS A 74 8.47 -35.26 -61.03
CA HIS A 74 7.90 -36.32 -60.22
C HIS A 74 6.40 -36.11 -60.03
N SER A 75 5.70 -37.18 -59.62
CA SER A 75 4.26 -37.17 -59.35
C SER A 75 3.92 -37.40 -57.89
N LEU A 76 4.88 -37.14 -56.96
CA LEU A 76 4.65 -37.31 -55.51
C LEU A 76 3.50 -36.40 -55.05
N PRO A 77 2.55 -36.92 -54.27
CA PRO A 77 1.54 -36.10 -53.60
C PRO A 77 2.18 -35.16 -52.57
N ALA A 78 1.47 -34.05 -52.23
CA ALA A 78 1.96 -33.08 -51.28
C ALA A 78 2.20 -33.67 -49.88
N GLU A 79 1.44 -34.67 -49.50
CA GLU A 79 1.52 -35.40 -48.24
C GLU A 79 1.73 -36.91 -48.51
N VAL A 80 2.73 -37.50 -47.85
CA VAL A 80 3.08 -38.92 -47.99
C VAL A 80 3.26 -39.55 -46.61
N THR A 81 2.74 -40.76 -46.44
CA THR A 81 2.98 -41.54 -45.22
C THR A 81 4.02 -42.61 -45.51
N ILE A 82 5.15 -42.55 -44.83
CA ILE A 82 6.25 -43.51 -44.91
C ILE A 82 6.41 -44.20 -43.57
N ARG A 83 6.39 -45.54 -43.56
CA ARG A 83 6.64 -46.33 -42.35
C ARG A 83 8.10 -46.25 -41.97
N ARG A 84 8.37 -45.71 -40.80
CA ARG A 84 9.73 -45.51 -40.27
C ARG A 84 10.40 -46.82 -39.78
N ASP A 85 9.62 -47.86 -39.57
CA ASP A 85 10.13 -49.14 -39.04
C ASP A 85 11.16 -49.79 -39.96
N VAL A 86 11.06 -49.60 -41.27
CA VAL A 86 12.05 -50.04 -42.28
C VAL A 86 13.43 -49.43 -41.98
N PHE A 87 13.48 -48.21 -41.48
CA PHE A 87 14.70 -47.45 -41.25
C PHE A 87 15.23 -47.54 -39.80
N LYS A 88 14.64 -48.39 -38.94
CA LYS A 88 15.13 -48.58 -37.57
C LYS A 88 16.52 -49.24 -37.51
N LYS A 89 16.76 -50.22 -38.45
CA LYS A 89 17.99 -50.99 -38.47
C LYS A 89 18.98 -50.56 -39.56
N GLN A 90 18.52 -49.81 -40.56
CA GLN A 90 19.33 -49.34 -41.70
C GLN A 90 19.01 -47.86 -41.98
N ALA A 91 19.97 -47.10 -42.47
CA ALA A 91 19.81 -45.66 -42.75
C ALA A 91 19.21 -45.43 -44.16
N SER A 92 19.34 -46.37 -45.05
CA SER A 92 18.87 -46.30 -46.41
C SER A 92 18.11 -47.57 -46.84
N ALA A 93 17.24 -47.46 -47.79
CA ALA A 93 16.51 -48.57 -48.36
C ALA A 93 16.24 -48.35 -49.86
N LEU A 94 16.46 -49.40 -50.65
CA LEU A 94 15.98 -49.43 -52.03
C LEU A 94 14.45 -49.64 -52.02
N CYS A 95 13.75 -48.92 -52.87
CA CYS A 95 12.30 -49.01 -52.97
C CYS A 95 11.82 -50.41 -53.37
N THR A 96 12.62 -51.15 -54.16
CA THR A 96 12.32 -52.53 -54.63
C THR A 96 12.38 -53.59 -53.56
N ASP A 97 13.12 -53.36 -52.47
CA ASP A 97 13.39 -54.34 -51.41
C ASP A 97 12.29 -54.35 -50.31
N HIS A 98 11.40 -53.38 -50.35
CA HIS A 98 10.40 -53.20 -49.30
C HIS A 98 9.00 -52.86 -49.90
N GLU A 99 8.01 -53.76 -49.77
CA GLU A 99 6.64 -53.51 -50.19
C GLU A 99 6.03 -52.24 -49.60
N GLU A 100 6.45 -51.86 -48.38
CA GLU A 100 5.99 -50.69 -47.67
C GLU A 100 6.40 -49.37 -48.34
N LEU A 101 7.42 -49.37 -49.22
CA LEU A 101 7.91 -48.24 -50.01
C LEU A 101 7.33 -48.20 -51.44
N GLU A 102 6.45 -49.13 -51.80
CA GLU A 102 5.84 -49.23 -53.13
C GLU A 102 5.16 -47.90 -53.54
N SER A 103 4.55 -47.20 -52.58
CA SER A 103 3.94 -45.89 -52.80
C SER A 103 4.91 -44.83 -53.36
N ILE A 104 6.19 -44.89 -52.95
CA ILE A 104 7.24 -43.98 -53.41
C ILE A 104 7.84 -44.45 -54.74
N CYS A 105 8.02 -45.77 -54.89
CA CYS A 105 8.50 -46.39 -56.13
C CYS A 105 7.59 -46.05 -57.33
N LYS A 106 6.26 -46.09 -57.18
CA LYS A 106 5.28 -45.74 -58.22
C LYS A 106 5.44 -44.31 -58.75
N HIS A 107 6.07 -43.42 -57.95
CA HIS A 107 6.36 -42.02 -58.31
C HIS A 107 7.76 -41.83 -58.91
N GLY A 108 8.46 -42.95 -59.19
CA GLY A 108 9.74 -42.95 -59.91
C GLY A 108 10.94 -42.67 -59.06
N PHE A 109 10.91 -42.95 -57.77
CA PHE A 109 12.08 -42.93 -56.87
C PHE A 109 12.58 -44.37 -56.64
N GLU A 110 13.89 -44.51 -56.45
CA GLU A 110 14.56 -45.81 -56.31
C GLU A 110 15.22 -45.99 -54.95
N LEU A 111 15.80 -44.91 -54.38
CA LEU A 111 16.52 -44.93 -53.12
C LEU A 111 15.92 -43.90 -52.13
N LEU A 112 15.70 -44.36 -50.91
CA LEU A 112 15.34 -43.51 -49.79
C LEU A 112 16.45 -43.56 -48.74
N ILE A 113 16.86 -42.40 -48.18
CA ILE A 113 17.81 -42.29 -47.11
C ILE A 113 17.16 -41.44 -45.99
N ALA A 114 17.19 -41.97 -44.76
CA ALA A 114 16.63 -41.29 -43.61
C ALA A 114 17.50 -40.11 -43.18
N ILE A 115 16.93 -38.92 -43.15
CA ILE A 115 17.54 -37.71 -42.59
C ILE A 115 17.26 -37.76 -41.08
N ARG A 116 18.26 -38.14 -40.31
CA ARG A 116 18.18 -38.27 -38.85
C ARG A 116 19.51 -37.93 -38.18
N ASN A 117 19.42 -37.43 -36.99
CA ASN A 117 20.56 -37.38 -36.05
C ASN A 117 20.39 -38.49 -34.99
N SER A 118 21.22 -38.53 -33.97
CA SER A 118 21.16 -39.50 -32.87
C SER A 118 19.85 -39.47 -32.07
N GLU A 119 19.15 -38.34 -32.05
CA GLU A 119 18.01 -38.11 -31.17
C GLU A 119 16.66 -38.01 -31.93
N ARG A 120 16.68 -37.55 -33.21
CA ARG A 120 15.45 -37.16 -33.91
C ARG A 120 15.48 -37.55 -35.38
N HIS A 121 14.34 -38.08 -35.85
CA HIS A 121 14.06 -38.26 -37.27
C HIS A 121 13.49 -36.97 -37.85
N LEU A 122 14.13 -36.43 -38.89
CA LEU A 122 13.74 -35.17 -39.54
C LEU A 122 12.96 -35.39 -40.84
N GLY A 123 13.25 -36.49 -41.58
CA GLY A 123 12.61 -36.75 -42.83
C GLY A 123 13.35 -37.82 -43.68
N PHE A 124 13.15 -37.76 -45.00
CA PHE A 124 13.79 -38.64 -45.98
C PHE A 124 14.32 -37.85 -47.18
N LEU A 125 15.47 -38.25 -47.68
CA LEU A 125 15.97 -37.93 -49.01
C LEU A 125 15.55 -39.06 -49.97
N ALA A 126 14.72 -38.72 -50.96
CA ALA A 126 14.28 -39.66 -52.02
C ALA A 126 15.03 -39.32 -53.31
N LEU A 127 15.63 -40.33 -53.94
CA LEU A 127 16.42 -40.21 -55.17
C LEU A 127 15.89 -41.11 -56.25
N GLY A 128 15.85 -40.63 -57.48
CA GLY A 128 15.41 -41.40 -58.66
C GLY A 128 16.51 -42.35 -59.15
N PRO A 129 16.21 -43.12 -60.22
CA PRO A 129 17.18 -44.01 -60.85
C PRO A 129 18.32 -43.21 -61.49
N LYS A 130 19.51 -43.85 -61.57
CA LYS A 130 20.66 -43.29 -62.27
C LYS A 130 20.35 -43.10 -63.76
N MET A 131 20.87 -42.06 -64.38
CA MET A 131 20.63 -41.72 -65.77
C MET A 131 21.27 -42.76 -66.72
N ASP A 132 22.38 -43.42 -66.35
CA ASP A 132 23.05 -44.47 -67.07
C ASP A 132 22.40 -45.84 -66.82
N ARG A 133 21.35 -45.99 -66.03
CA ARG A 133 20.66 -47.20 -65.62
C ARG A 133 21.53 -48.26 -64.93
N THR A 134 22.69 -47.89 -64.44
CA THR A 134 23.48 -48.78 -63.60
C THR A 134 22.84 -48.90 -62.20
N PRO A 135 22.94 -50.08 -61.57
CA PRO A 135 22.43 -50.24 -60.21
C PRO A 135 23.16 -49.34 -59.20
N VAL A 136 22.46 -48.88 -58.17
CA VAL A 136 23.06 -48.14 -57.05
C VAL A 136 24.02 -49.07 -56.31
N THR A 137 25.28 -48.67 -56.16
CA THR A 137 26.31 -49.46 -55.46
C THR A 137 26.30 -49.19 -53.97
N ARG A 138 26.90 -50.10 -53.18
CA ARG A 138 27.04 -49.91 -51.74
C ARG A 138 27.89 -48.68 -51.39
N GLU A 139 28.92 -48.43 -52.17
CA GLU A 139 29.79 -47.25 -52.03
C GLU A 139 28.99 -45.92 -52.25
N ASP A 140 28.12 -45.89 -53.24
CA ASP A 140 27.22 -44.76 -53.47
C ASP A 140 26.32 -44.44 -52.25
N VAL A 141 25.78 -45.52 -51.67
CA VAL A 141 24.89 -45.40 -50.49
C VAL A 141 25.69 -44.90 -49.27
N GLU A 142 26.86 -45.43 -48.98
CA GLU A 142 27.70 -45.05 -47.83
C GLU A 142 28.11 -43.57 -47.92
N VAL A 143 28.43 -43.06 -49.09
CA VAL A 143 28.73 -41.63 -49.29
C VAL A 143 27.51 -40.73 -49.06
N LEU A 144 26.37 -41.13 -49.58
CA LEU A 144 25.10 -40.38 -49.42
C LEU A 144 24.62 -40.41 -47.97
N GLU A 145 24.72 -41.53 -47.29
CA GLU A 145 24.38 -41.63 -45.85
C GLU A 145 25.24 -40.67 -45.02
N SER A 146 26.53 -40.60 -45.34
CA SER A 146 27.45 -39.64 -44.67
C SER A 146 27.05 -38.19 -44.93
N LEU A 147 26.70 -37.84 -46.17
CA LEU A 147 26.21 -36.49 -46.55
C LEU A 147 24.90 -36.15 -45.85
N VAL A 148 23.94 -37.10 -45.84
CA VAL A 148 22.65 -36.93 -45.18
C VAL A 148 22.84 -36.76 -43.67
N PHE A 149 23.69 -37.55 -43.06
CA PHE A 149 24.00 -37.46 -41.63
C PHE A 149 24.60 -36.06 -41.24
N MET A 150 25.60 -35.60 -42.02
CA MET A 150 26.20 -34.27 -41.82
C MET A 150 25.17 -33.13 -42.00
N SER A 151 24.32 -33.26 -43.04
CA SER A 151 23.23 -32.31 -43.28
C SER A 151 22.20 -32.31 -42.17
N ALA A 152 21.87 -33.46 -41.60
CA ALA A 152 20.93 -33.57 -40.48
C ALA A 152 21.50 -32.86 -39.21
N ILE A 153 22.79 -32.97 -38.94
CA ILE A 153 23.45 -32.24 -37.85
C ILE A 153 23.43 -30.74 -38.14
N ALA A 154 23.78 -30.32 -39.37
CA ALA A 154 23.76 -28.91 -39.76
C ALA A 154 22.38 -28.27 -39.60
N VAL A 155 21.33 -28.99 -40.03
CA VAL A 155 19.92 -28.55 -39.86
C VAL A 155 19.55 -28.42 -38.38
N ALA A 156 19.89 -29.44 -37.57
CA ALA A 156 19.59 -29.38 -36.13
C ALA A 156 20.29 -28.20 -35.44
N ASN A 157 21.55 -27.92 -35.79
CA ASN A 157 22.29 -26.79 -35.28
C ASN A 157 21.69 -25.44 -35.74
N SER A 158 21.25 -25.33 -37.01
CA SER A 158 20.57 -24.15 -37.52
C SER A 158 19.25 -23.86 -36.79
N GLU A 159 18.42 -24.91 -36.55
CA GLU A 159 17.19 -24.79 -35.73
C GLU A 159 17.49 -24.32 -34.31
N LEU A 160 18.49 -24.91 -33.63
CA LEU A 160 18.90 -24.51 -32.27
C LEU A 160 19.39 -23.07 -32.19
N VAL A 161 20.21 -22.64 -33.16
CA VAL A 161 20.71 -21.25 -33.22
C VAL A 161 19.55 -20.27 -33.42
N THR A 162 18.58 -20.62 -34.26
CA THR A 162 17.40 -19.77 -34.50
C THR A 162 16.50 -19.68 -33.26
N GLU A 163 16.28 -20.80 -32.57
CA GLU A 163 15.52 -20.85 -31.32
C GLU A 163 16.23 -20.04 -30.21
N LEU A 164 17.55 -20.20 -30.08
CA LEU A 164 18.36 -19.45 -29.12
C LEU A 164 18.28 -17.95 -29.37
N ARG A 165 18.40 -17.50 -30.65
CA ARG A 165 18.29 -16.09 -31.02
C ARG A 165 16.92 -15.51 -30.70
N THR A 166 15.85 -16.27 -30.96
CA THR A 166 14.49 -15.80 -30.66
C THR A 166 14.25 -15.72 -29.15
N THR A 167 14.78 -16.67 -28.39
CA THR A 167 14.67 -16.69 -26.94
C THR A 167 15.48 -15.53 -26.31
N ASN A 168 16.72 -15.32 -26.79
CA ASN A 168 17.54 -14.19 -26.31
C ASN A 168 16.85 -12.84 -26.58
N ARG A 169 16.28 -12.63 -27.77
CA ARG A 169 15.53 -11.39 -28.06
C ARG A 169 14.35 -11.18 -27.12
N LYS A 170 13.61 -12.25 -26.77
CA LYS A 170 12.53 -12.17 -25.78
C LYS A 170 13.06 -11.84 -24.40
N LEU A 171 14.20 -12.42 -24.03
CA LEU A 171 14.85 -12.14 -22.75
C LEU A 171 15.34 -10.70 -22.67
N ASP A 172 16.00 -10.18 -23.71
CA ASP A 172 16.46 -8.79 -23.77
C ASP A 172 15.29 -7.80 -23.62
N TYR A 173 14.18 -8.09 -24.28
CA TYR A 173 12.96 -7.28 -24.13
C TYR A 173 12.44 -7.26 -22.69
N LYS A 174 12.41 -8.44 -22.04
CA LYS A 174 11.99 -8.54 -20.63
C LYS A 174 12.93 -7.84 -19.66
N ILE A 175 14.23 -7.91 -19.92
CA ILE A 175 15.23 -7.18 -19.13
C ILE A 175 15.00 -5.66 -19.25
N GLN A 176 14.77 -5.16 -20.45
CA GLN A 176 14.50 -3.74 -20.68
C GLN A 176 13.21 -3.26 -20.00
N GLU A 177 12.15 -4.08 -20.04
CA GLU A 177 10.90 -3.82 -19.31
C GLU A 177 11.13 -3.69 -17.80
N LEU A 178 11.91 -4.64 -17.23
CA LEU A 178 12.25 -4.63 -15.80
C LEU A 178 13.09 -3.39 -15.40
N PHE A 179 14.09 -3.02 -16.21
CA PHE A 179 14.88 -1.80 -15.95
C PHE A 179 13.99 -0.55 -15.95
N THR A 180 13.07 -0.46 -16.90
CA THR A 180 12.13 0.67 -16.96
C THR A 180 11.25 0.74 -15.72
N LEU A 181 10.68 -0.40 -15.28
CA LEU A 181 9.88 -0.47 -14.05
C LEU A 181 10.71 -0.14 -12.81
N PHE A 182 11.99 -0.55 -12.76
CA PHE A 182 12.88 -0.23 -11.66
C PHE A 182 13.18 1.28 -11.59
N ASP A 183 13.49 1.92 -12.72
CA ASP A 183 13.74 3.36 -12.78
C ASP A 183 12.50 4.17 -12.42
N LEU A 184 11.32 3.73 -12.91
CA LEU A 184 10.05 4.32 -12.53
C LEU A 184 9.78 4.15 -11.02
N SER A 185 10.02 2.96 -10.47
CA SER A 185 9.87 2.70 -9.04
C SER A 185 10.77 3.60 -8.20
N LYS A 186 12.03 3.79 -8.62
CA LYS A 186 12.96 4.71 -7.97
C LYS A 186 12.45 6.16 -8.04
N SER A 187 11.97 6.59 -9.19
CA SER A 187 11.46 7.95 -9.38
C SER A 187 10.19 8.20 -8.56
N PHE A 188 9.25 7.26 -8.54
CA PHE A 188 8.04 7.34 -7.74
C PHE A 188 8.34 7.34 -6.23
N ASN A 189 9.26 6.50 -5.77
CA ASN A 189 9.61 6.41 -4.35
C ASN A 189 10.41 7.62 -3.84
N ALA A 190 11.19 8.26 -4.70
CA ALA A 190 11.98 9.43 -4.36
C ALA A 190 11.11 10.70 -4.27
N SER A 191 9.98 10.73 -4.97
CA SER A 191 9.10 11.90 -4.96
C SER A 191 8.18 11.89 -3.73
N ILE A 192 8.12 13.03 -3.07
CA ILE A 192 7.18 13.34 -1.97
C ILE A 192 6.05 14.24 -2.52
N ASP A 193 6.24 14.85 -3.68
CA ASP A 193 5.28 15.74 -4.34
C ASP A 193 4.33 14.93 -5.23
N ARG A 194 3.02 15.02 -4.94
CA ARG A 194 1.98 14.37 -5.75
C ARG A 194 1.96 14.84 -7.21
N ASP A 195 2.23 16.10 -7.45
CA ASP A 195 2.21 16.64 -8.82
C ASP A 195 3.38 16.10 -9.64
N GLU A 196 4.49 15.81 -9.00
CA GLU A 196 5.60 15.11 -9.65
C GLU A 196 5.24 13.65 -9.96
N ILE A 197 4.62 12.91 -9.03
CA ILE A 197 4.13 11.56 -9.26
C ILE A 197 3.15 11.52 -10.44
N LYS A 198 2.20 12.45 -10.50
CA LYS A 198 1.25 12.60 -11.61
C LYS A 198 1.94 12.88 -12.93
N ARG A 199 2.98 13.73 -12.92
CA ARG A 199 3.80 14.03 -14.12
C ARG A 199 4.53 12.78 -14.61
N ILE A 200 5.20 12.04 -13.73
CA ILE A 200 5.89 10.79 -14.07
C ILE A 200 4.89 9.80 -14.70
N PHE A 201 3.74 9.59 -14.06
CA PHE A 201 2.69 8.72 -14.58
C PHE A 201 2.21 9.14 -15.96
N LYS A 202 1.88 10.43 -16.12
CA LYS A 202 1.44 11.01 -17.39
C LYS A 202 2.48 10.80 -18.49
N PHE A 203 3.74 11.17 -18.25
CA PHE A 203 4.78 11.08 -19.27
C PHE A 203 5.13 9.64 -19.63
N THR A 204 5.01 8.71 -18.68
CA THR A 204 5.18 7.27 -18.96
C THR A 204 4.09 6.76 -19.90
N LEU A 205 2.82 7.12 -19.67
CA LEU A 205 1.71 6.74 -20.56
C LEU A 205 1.87 7.34 -21.96
N LEU A 206 2.26 8.60 -22.06
CA LEU A 206 2.45 9.30 -23.33
C LEU A 206 3.64 8.76 -24.12
N GLY A 207 4.78 8.55 -23.45
CA GLY A 207 6.05 8.21 -24.09
C GLY A 207 6.20 6.73 -24.41
N GLN A 208 5.84 5.85 -23.48
CA GLN A 208 6.05 4.41 -23.65
C GLN A 208 4.87 3.69 -24.28
N LEU A 209 3.65 4.09 -23.92
CA LEU A 209 2.44 3.42 -24.37
C LEU A 209 1.70 4.19 -25.48
N PHE A 210 2.16 5.39 -25.83
CA PHE A 210 1.53 6.26 -26.82
C PHE A 210 0.05 6.54 -26.54
N VAL A 211 -0.33 6.58 -25.24
CA VAL A 211 -1.71 6.81 -24.78
C VAL A 211 -1.88 8.30 -24.49
N ARG A 212 -2.72 8.98 -25.27
CA ARG A 212 -2.98 10.42 -25.11
C ARG A 212 -4.17 10.73 -24.22
N ARG A 213 -5.13 9.80 -24.11
CA ARG A 213 -6.35 9.97 -23.31
C ARG A 213 -6.31 9.00 -22.16
N PHE A 214 -6.37 9.52 -20.96
CA PHE A 214 -6.40 8.70 -19.76
C PHE A 214 -6.94 9.46 -18.56
N PHE A 215 -7.37 8.70 -17.55
CA PHE A 215 -7.56 9.17 -16.20
C PHE A 215 -6.97 8.17 -15.19
N LEU A 216 -6.60 8.68 -14.03
CA LEU A 216 -6.27 7.92 -12.83
C LEU A 216 -7.15 8.44 -11.70
N ILE A 217 -7.98 7.59 -11.13
CA ILE A 217 -8.88 7.89 -10.02
C ILE A 217 -8.51 6.99 -8.86
N THR A 218 -8.41 7.56 -7.66
CA THR A 218 -8.18 6.85 -6.40
C THR A 218 -9.36 7.08 -5.46
N LEU A 219 -9.49 6.25 -4.42
CA LEU A 219 -10.31 6.58 -3.27
C LEU A 219 -9.45 7.25 -2.20
N ARG A 220 -10.03 8.19 -1.46
CA ARG A 220 -9.46 8.71 -0.22
C ARG A 220 -10.57 8.78 0.82
N ARG A 221 -10.47 7.95 1.87
CA ARG A 221 -11.50 7.82 2.91
C ARG A 221 -12.88 7.49 2.32
N GLY A 222 -12.90 6.61 1.29
CA GLY A 222 -14.10 6.22 0.57
C GLY A 222 -14.62 7.23 -0.46
N GLU A 223 -13.95 8.37 -0.65
CA GLU A 223 -14.34 9.39 -1.62
C GLU A 223 -13.49 9.30 -2.89
N PRO A 224 -14.09 9.20 -4.09
CA PRO A 224 -13.34 9.14 -5.34
C PRO A 224 -12.71 10.50 -5.68
N ARG A 225 -11.44 10.45 -6.10
CA ARG A 225 -10.65 11.62 -6.53
C ARG A 225 -9.92 11.37 -7.83
N ILE A 226 -9.99 12.33 -8.73
CA ILE A 226 -9.20 12.32 -9.97
C ILE A 226 -7.79 12.80 -9.62
N GLU A 227 -6.82 11.88 -9.67
CA GLU A 227 -5.42 12.19 -9.43
C GLU A 227 -4.75 12.78 -10.68
N SER A 228 -5.05 12.19 -11.83
CA SER A 228 -4.50 12.65 -13.10
C SER A 228 -5.47 12.37 -14.23
N GLN A 229 -5.60 13.32 -15.16
CA GLN A 229 -6.36 13.12 -16.39
C GLN A 229 -5.70 13.85 -17.55
N ASN A 230 -5.90 13.35 -18.77
CA ASN A 230 -5.43 14.00 -19.99
C ASN A 230 -6.33 13.68 -21.17
N GLY A 231 -6.68 14.70 -21.95
CA GLY A 231 -7.35 14.56 -23.26
C GLY A 231 -8.77 14.00 -23.26
N LEU A 232 -9.49 13.98 -22.12
CA LEU A 232 -10.83 13.41 -22.03
C LEU A 232 -11.92 14.27 -22.68
N GLY A 233 -11.72 15.61 -22.76
CA GLY A 233 -12.72 16.54 -23.30
C GLY A 233 -13.95 16.75 -22.41
N MET A 234 -13.98 16.16 -21.21
CA MET A 234 -15.04 16.27 -20.21
C MET A 234 -14.48 16.11 -18.80
N GLU A 235 -15.23 16.55 -17.80
CA GLU A 235 -14.98 16.24 -16.41
C GLU A 235 -15.87 15.04 -15.99
N LEU A 236 -15.29 14.12 -15.24
CA LEU A 236 -16.01 12.97 -14.71
C LEU A 236 -16.81 13.39 -13.46
N SER A 237 -18.10 13.13 -13.45
CA SER A 237 -18.93 13.33 -12.25
C SER A 237 -18.66 12.26 -11.20
N ARG A 238 -19.07 12.53 -9.95
CA ARG A 238 -18.98 11.57 -8.84
C ARG A 238 -19.66 10.24 -9.18
N ASP A 239 -20.89 10.28 -9.66
CA ASP A 239 -21.66 9.08 -10.03
C ASP A 239 -20.93 8.24 -11.11
N GLN A 240 -20.30 8.91 -12.07
CA GLN A 240 -19.51 8.24 -13.10
C GLN A 240 -18.25 7.55 -12.54
N MET A 241 -17.60 8.19 -11.56
CA MET A 241 -16.46 7.58 -10.87
C MET A 241 -16.90 6.39 -10.02
N ASP A 242 -18.02 6.47 -9.31
CA ASP A 242 -18.58 5.36 -8.53
C ASP A 242 -18.94 4.15 -9.42
N ILE A 243 -19.48 4.39 -10.62
CA ILE A 243 -19.73 3.35 -11.61
C ILE A 243 -18.42 2.63 -12.00
N LEU A 244 -17.32 3.38 -12.20
CA LEU A 244 -16.03 2.79 -12.55
C LEU A 244 -15.49 1.87 -11.44
N PHE A 245 -15.66 2.24 -10.18
CA PHE A 245 -15.29 1.41 -9.04
C PHE A 245 -16.19 0.18 -8.86
N SER A 246 -17.44 0.23 -9.32
CA SER A 246 -18.39 -0.88 -9.22
C SER A 246 -18.17 -2.00 -10.25
N LEU A 247 -17.30 -1.81 -11.26
CA LEU A 247 -17.00 -2.82 -12.25
C LEU A 247 -16.40 -4.08 -11.58
N GLU A 248 -16.93 -5.26 -11.90
CA GLU A 248 -16.52 -6.51 -11.27
C GLU A 248 -15.13 -6.99 -11.71
N ARG A 249 -14.79 -6.76 -12.99
CA ARG A 249 -13.52 -7.23 -13.57
C ARG A 249 -12.39 -6.23 -13.34
N SER A 250 -11.21 -6.74 -13.03
CA SER A 250 -10.01 -5.91 -12.89
C SER A 250 -9.49 -5.33 -14.22
N ILE A 251 -9.78 -5.99 -15.33
CA ILE A 251 -9.43 -5.55 -16.69
C ILE A 251 -10.70 -5.59 -17.52
N VAL A 252 -11.10 -4.45 -18.07
CA VAL A 252 -12.32 -4.30 -18.86
C VAL A 252 -11.98 -3.62 -20.20
N MET A 253 -12.09 -4.35 -21.29
CA MET A 253 -12.12 -3.76 -22.63
C MET A 253 -13.50 -3.15 -22.87
N VAL A 254 -13.53 -1.87 -23.20
CA VAL A 254 -14.79 -1.13 -23.39
C VAL A 254 -15.35 -1.49 -24.77
N ASP A 255 -16.31 -2.40 -24.78
CA ASP A 255 -17.09 -2.81 -25.96
C ASP A 255 -18.31 -1.91 -26.22
N ASP A 256 -19.07 -2.23 -27.26
CA ASP A 256 -20.23 -1.44 -27.65
C ASP A 256 -21.38 -1.57 -26.64
N GLU A 257 -21.51 -2.71 -25.93
CA GLU A 257 -22.52 -2.92 -24.89
C GLU A 257 -22.24 -1.99 -23.70
N LEU A 258 -20.98 -1.94 -23.24
CA LEU A 258 -20.59 -1.10 -22.12
C LEU A 258 -20.71 0.40 -22.46
N ARG A 259 -20.47 0.79 -23.73
CA ARG A 259 -20.67 2.17 -24.20
C ARG A 259 -22.13 2.56 -24.21
N GLN A 260 -23.02 1.68 -24.63
CA GLN A 260 -24.46 1.93 -24.59
C GLN A 260 -24.98 2.07 -23.16
N LYS A 261 -24.47 1.23 -22.25
CA LYS A 261 -24.83 1.28 -20.82
C LYS A 261 -24.27 2.52 -20.13
N HIS A 262 -23.07 2.96 -20.50
CA HIS A 262 -22.37 4.09 -19.90
C HIS A 262 -21.84 5.04 -20.98
N PRO A 263 -22.67 5.94 -21.54
CA PRO A 263 -22.32 6.83 -22.66
C PRO A 263 -21.12 7.75 -22.42
N PHE A 264 -20.82 8.07 -21.14
CA PHE A 264 -19.65 8.89 -20.80
C PHE A 264 -18.32 8.22 -21.21
N LEU A 265 -18.24 6.89 -21.29
CA LEU A 265 -17.05 6.18 -21.76
C LEU A 265 -16.78 6.42 -23.24
N GLU A 266 -17.83 6.55 -24.06
CA GLU A 266 -17.70 6.93 -25.46
C GLU A 266 -17.29 8.39 -25.60
N GLN A 267 -17.92 9.29 -24.86
CA GLN A 267 -17.61 10.71 -24.85
C GLN A 267 -16.15 10.96 -24.44
N ALA A 268 -15.67 10.28 -23.39
CA ALA A 268 -14.29 10.31 -22.94
C ALA A 268 -13.33 9.53 -23.86
N GLN A 269 -13.85 8.77 -24.83
CA GLN A 269 -13.11 7.89 -25.75
C GLN A 269 -12.21 6.88 -25.02
N ILE A 270 -12.71 6.28 -23.98
CA ILE A 270 -12.03 5.23 -23.21
C ILE A 270 -12.23 3.86 -23.88
N HIS A 271 -11.16 3.09 -23.98
CA HIS A 271 -11.11 1.76 -24.59
C HIS A 271 -10.72 0.66 -23.62
N LEU A 272 -9.99 0.99 -22.58
CA LEU A 272 -9.51 0.06 -21.57
C LEU A 272 -9.69 0.66 -20.18
N ILE A 273 -10.22 -0.11 -19.25
CA ILE A 273 -10.33 0.25 -17.84
C ILE A 273 -9.57 -0.82 -17.04
N LEU A 274 -8.67 -0.36 -16.16
CA LEU A 274 -7.91 -1.20 -15.25
C LEU A 274 -8.26 -0.80 -13.82
N LYS A 275 -8.72 -1.76 -13.05
CA LYS A 275 -8.96 -1.61 -11.62
C LYS A 275 -7.77 -2.19 -10.86
N ILE A 276 -7.12 -1.36 -10.08
CA ILE A 276 -5.96 -1.70 -9.25
C ILE A 276 -6.46 -1.92 -7.82
N ASN A 277 -6.34 -3.15 -7.34
CA ASN A 277 -6.73 -3.54 -5.98
C ASN A 277 -5.55 -4.20 -5.31
N ASN A 278 -5.09 -3.65 -4.19
CA ASN A 278 -4.08 -4.25 -3.33
C ASN A 278 -4.70 -4.55 -1.96
N GLU A 279 -4.31 -5.64 -1.33
CA GLU A 279 -4.77 -5.98 0.03
C GLU A 279 -4.42 -4.86 1.02
N GLY A 280 -5.42 -4.42 1.79
CA GLY A 280 -5.23 -3.37 2.79
C GLY A 280 -5.09 -1.95 2.25
N GLN A 281 -5.29 -1.72 0.95
CA GLN A 281 -5.22 -0.40 0.31
C GLN A 281 -6.53 -0.04 -0.37
N GLU A 282 -6.83 1.27 -0.43
CA GLU A 282 -7.95 1.76 -1.21
C GLU A 282 -7.67 1.55 -2.71
N PRO A 283 -8.67 1.10 -3.50
CA PRO A 283 -8.48 0.80 -4.91
C PRO A 283 -8.27 2.05 -5.76
N ALA A 284 -7.71 1.84 -6.96
CA ALA A 284 -7.63 2.84 -8.00
C ALA A 284 -8.21 2.34 -9.31
N VAL A 285 -8.66 3.25 -10.17
CA VAL A 285 -9.12 2.95 -11.52
C VAL A 285 -8.34 3.80 -12.52
N ILE A 286 -7.82 3.14 -13.55
CA ILE A 286 -7.14 3.76 -14.67
C ILE A 286 -7.99 3.53 -15.91
N GLY A 287 -8.43 4.61 -16.57
CA GLY A 287 -9.08 4.53 -17.87
C GLY A 287 -8.13 5.02 -18.97
N LEU A 288 -8.07 4.30 -20.07
CA LEU A 288 -7.15 4.54 -21.18
C LEU A 288 -7.90 4.58 -22.51
N GLY A 289 -7.58 5.57 -23.33
CA GLY A 289 -8.02 5.64 -24.73
C GLY A 289 -7.18 4.75 -25.66
N LYS A 290 -7.48 4.78 -26.96
CA LYS A 290 -6.67 4.11 -27.97
C LYS A 290 -5.24 4.64 -27.99
N ARG A 291 -4.31 3.77 -28.36
CA ARG A 291 -2.93 4.15 -28.64
C ARG A 291 -2.87 5.03 -29.89
N ALA A 292 -2.03 6.05 -29.88
CA ALA A 292 -1.86 6.97 -31.01
C ALA A 292 -1.28 6.29 -32.26
N ASN A 293 -0.56 5.17 -32.09
CA ASN A 293 0.00 4.36 -33.18
C ASN A 293 -1.01 3.32 -33.74
N GLY A 294 -2.23 3.23 -33.20
CA GLY A 294 -3.28 2.32 -33.69
C GLY A 294 -3.08 0.85 -33.31
N ILE A 295 -2.02 0.49 -32.57
CA ILE A 295 -1.76 -0.90 -32.14
C ILE A 295 -2.63 -1.22 -30.93
N GLU A 296 -3.25 -2.38 -30.90
CA GLU A 296 -4.01 -2.86 -29.74
C GLU A 296 -3.10 -3.18 -28.56
N PHE A 297 -3.68 -3.18 -27.35
CA PHE A 297 -2.96 -3.54 -26.13
C PHE A 297 -2.74 -5.05 -26.07
N GLU A 298 -1.48 -5.47 -25.98
CA GLU A 298 -1.10 -6.85 -25.75
C GLU A 298 -1.05 -7.17 -24.24
N GLN A 299 -0.97 -8.47 -23.92
CA GLN A 299 -0.88 -8.91 -22.51
C GLN A 299 0.34 -8.33 -21.77
N THR A 300 1.44 -8.10 -22.48
CA THR A 300 2.64 -7.45 -21.95
C THR A 300 2.37 -6.01 -21.55
N ASP A 301 1.63 -5.26 -22.37
CA ASP A 301 1.25 -3.88 -22.08
C ASP A 301 0.33 -3.81 -20.85
N LEU A 302 -0.63 -4.74 -20.74
CA LEU A 302 -1.53 -4.82 -19.58
C LEU A 302 -0.77 -5.07 -18.29
N ASN A 303 0.20 -5.98 -18.30
CA ASN A 303 1.04 -6.26 -17.14
C ASN A 303 1.89 -5.04 -16.73
N PHE A 304 2.47 -4.35 -17.71
CA PHE A 304 3.20 -3.11 -17.47
C PHE A 304 2.30 -2.01 -16.88
N LEU A 305 1.09 -1.83 -17.44
CA LEU A 305 0.10 -0.85 -16.94
C LEU A 305 -0.35 -1.14 -15.51
N ILE A 306 -0.58 -2.40 -15.17
CA ILE A 306 -0.92 -2.80 -13.80
C ILE A 306 0.24 -2.47 -12.85
N SER A 307 1.48 -2.79 -13.25
CA SER A 307 2.67 -2.48 -12.44
C SER A 307 2.87 -0.97 -12.28
N LEU A 308 2.72 -0.20 -13.35
CA LEU A 308 2.78 1.27 -13.32
C LEU A 308 1.68 1.86 -12.44
N GLY A 309 0.46 1.34 -12.56
CA GLY A 309 -0.69 1.76 -11.74
C GLY A 309 -0.46 1.48 -10.25
N ASN A 310 0.06 0.30 -9.93
CA ASN A 310 0.43 -0.06 -8.55
C ASN A 310 1.50 0.88 -7.98
N LEU A 311 2.57 1.15 -8.73
CA LEU A 311 3.61 2.08 -8.31
C LEU A 311 3.08 3.49 -8.07
N ALA A 312 2.25 4.00 -8.99
CA ALA A 312 1.63 5.31 -8.86
C ALA A 312 0.68 5.37 -7.65
N LEU A 313 -0.19 4.36 -7.48
CA LEU A 313 -1.12 4.26 -6.36
C LEU A 313 -0.39 4.25 -5.02
N MET A 314 0.60 3.36 -4.85
CA MET A 314 1.38 3.26 -3.61
C MET A 314 2.08 4.58 -3.28
N SER A 315 2.65 5.26 -4.29
CA SER A 315 3.34 6.53 -4.08
C SER A 315 2.37 7.66 -3.73
N ILE A 316 1.21 7.74 -4.37
CA ILE A 316 0.16 8.71 -4.04
C ILE A 316 -0.35 8.47 -2.60
N GLN A 317 -0.64 7.23 -2.22
CA GLN A 317 -1.09 6.90 -0.87
C GLN A 317 -0.04 7.24 0.19
N LYS A 318 1.24 6.99 -0.10
CA LYS A 318 2.35 7.39 0.77
C LYS A 318 2.35 8.91 1.01
N THR A 319 2.14 9.72 -0.02
CA THR A 319 2.10 11.19 0.15
C THR A 319 0.92 11.63 0.99
N TYR A 320 -0.25 11.01 0.86
CA TYR A 320 -1.40 11.27 1.72
C TYR A 320 -1.12 10.94 3.20
N LEU A 321 -0.51 9.77 3.46
CA LEU A 321 -0.15 9.38 4.82
C LEU A 321 0.86 10.35 5.45
N LEU A 322 1.84 10.82 4.66
CA LEU A 322 2.81 11.83 5.13
C LEU A 322 2.14 13.17 5.43
N GLU A 323 1.23 13.64 4.56
CA GLU A 323 0.46 14.87 4.81
C GLU A 323 -0.36 14.75 6.11
N ASP A 324 -1.12 13.66 6.28
CA ASP A 324 -1.94 13.40 7.48
C ASP A 324 -1.06 13.32 8.75
N GLN A 325 0.16 12.74 8.64
CA GLN A 325 1.11 12.66 9.75
C GLN A 325 1.66 14.05 10.12
N ILE A 326 2.08 14.84 9.13
CA ILE A 326 2.60 16.21 9.37
C ILE A 326 1.52 17.08 10.02
N GLU A 327 0.28 17.00 9.55
CA GLU A 327 -0.85 17.75 10.12
C GLU A 327 -1.11 17.32 11.58
N LYS A 328 -1.04 16.02 11.85
CA LYS A 328 -1.19 15.48 13.21
C LYS A 328 -0.06 15.98 14.13
N GLU A 329 1.19 15.88 13.70
CA GLU A 329 2.35 16.36 14.48
C GLU A 329 2.24 17.87 14.79
N ARG A 330 1.83 18.65 13.79
CA ARG A 330 1.60 20.09 13.99
C ARG A 330 0.50 20.36 15.00
N MET A 331 -0.61 19.63 14.94
CA MET A 331 -1.70 19.76 15.89
C MET A 331 -1.27 19.37 17.32
N GLU A 332 -0.48 18.32 17.46
CA GLU A 332 0.11 17.90 18.74
C GLU A 332 1.07 18.96 19.31
N GLU A 333 1.87 19.62 18.46
CA GLU A 333 2.74 20.72 18.86
C GLU A 333 1.93 21.95 19.34
N GLU A 334 0.90 22.36 18.59
CA GLU A 334 0.02 23.47 18.96
C GLU A 334 -0.68 23.20 20.32
N LEU A 335 -1.16 21.98 20.55
CA LEU A 335 -1.76 21.55 21.82
C LEU A 335 -0.74 21.53 22.97
N SER A 336 0.50 21.14 22.72
CA SER A 336 1.59 21.19 23.71
C SER A 336 1.88 22.61 24.19
N ILE A 337 1.87 23.57 23.24
CA ILE A 337 2.03 24.99 23.56
C ILE A 337 0.84 25.49 24.40
N ALA A 338 -0.39 25.14 24.03
CA ALA A 338 -1.60 25.49 24.78
C ALA A 338 -1.55 24.94 26.20
N ARG A 339 -1.10 23.70 26.40
CA ARG A 339 -0.86 23.10 27.73
C ARG A 339 0.13 23.89 28.56
N ALA A 340 1.26 24.27 27.97
CA ALA A 340 2.28 25.03 28.67
C ALA A 340 1.78 26.43 29.12
N ILE A 341 0.89 27.04 28.32
CA ILE A 341 0.23 28.31 28.70
C ILE A 341 -0.76 28.04 29.83
N GLN A 342 -1.61 27.03 29.74
CA GLN A 342 -2.61 26.69 30.74
C GLN A 342 -1.99 26.36 32.08
N GLN A 343 -0.91 25.57 32.12
CA GLN A 343 -0.19 25.24 33.35
C GLN A 343 0.33 26.49 34.09
N ARG A 344 0.65 27.56 33.36
CA ARG A 344 1.07 28.84 33.98
C ARG A 344 -0.09 29.64 34.56
N LEU A 345 -1.34 29.29 34.26
CA LEU A 345 -2.53 29.90 34.87
C LEU A 345 -2.84 29.29 36.24
N LEU A 346 -2.34 28.10 36.51
CA LEU A 346 -2.48 27.41 37.80
C LEU A 346 -1.37 27.83 38.74
N PRO A 347 -1.61 27.84 40.06
CA PRO A 347 -0.58 28.20 41.03
C PRO A 347 0.57 27.18 41.06
N ASP A 348 1.80 27.66 40.95
CA ASP A 348 3.00 26.81 41.03
C ASP A 348 3.23 26.26 42.45
N ASN A 349 2.97 27.06 43.48
CA ASN A 349 3.14 26.67 44.87
C ASN A 349 2.05 27.29 45.75
N PRO A 350 1.51 26.53 46.72
CA PRO A 350 0.59 27.11 47.70
C PRO A 350 1.24 28.26 48.50
N PRO A 351 0.56 29.38 48.72
CA PRO A 351 1.08 30.48 49.51
C PRO A 351 1.12 30.10 51.00
N GLU A 352 2.09 30.65 51.71
CA GLU A 352 2.16 30.53 53.17
C GLU A 352 1.07 31.35 53.84
N ILE A 353 0.18 30.68 54.59
CA ILE A 353 -0.94 31.28 55.31
C ILE A 353 -0.82 30.95 56.81
N PRO A 354 -0.96 31.95 57.71
CA PRO A 354 -0.98 31.67 59.14
C PRO A 354 -2.13 30.73 59.50
N ASN A 355 -1.85 29.75 60.36
CA ASN A 355 -2.80 28.78 60.87
C ASN A 355 -3.41 27.82 59.79
N LEU A 356 -2.85 27.79 58.55
CA LEU A 356 -3.35 26.89 57.50
C LEU A 356 -2.17 26.33 56.70
N GLN A 357 -2.14 25.02 56.53
CA GLN A 357 -1.26 24.33 55.59
C GLN A 357 -2.08 23.89 54.40
N VAL A 358 -1.54 24.04 53.19
CA VAL A 358 -2.25 23.71 51.93
C VAL A 358 -1.38 22.88 51.01
N ALA A 359 -1.96 21.89 50.39
CA ALA A 359 -1.38 21.18 49.26
C ALA A 359 -2.40 21.12 48.13
N ALA A 360 -1.96 21.30 46.90
CA ALA A 360 -2.84 21.22 45.73
C ALA A 360 -2.11 20.63 44.55
N THR A 361 -2.88 19.97 43.68
CA THR A 361 -2.37 19.38 42.43
C THR A 361 -3.46 19.28 41.39
N ASN A 362 -3.04 19.30 40.12
CA ASN A 362 -3.87 18.96 38.96
C ASN A 362 -3.13 17.95 38.11
N VAL A 363 -3.78 16.82 37.83
CA VAL A 363 -3.28 15.74 36.94
C VAL A 363 -4.20 15.69 35.74
N PRO A 364 -3.81 16.30 34.61
CA PRO A 364 -4.68 16.32 33.42
C PRO A 364 -4.72 14.96 32.73
N SER A 365 -5.92 14.55 32.32
CA SER A 365 -6.16 13.32 31.53
C SER A 365 -5.90 13.52 30.04
N TYR A 366 -6.03 14.76 29.53
CA TYR A 366 -5.79 15.16 28.15
C TYR A 366 -4.62 16.14 28.04
N GLN A 367 -4.28 16.52 26.81
CA GLN A 367 -3.20 17.50 26.58
C GLN A 367 -3.52 18.86 27.17
N VAL A 368 -4.79 19.29 27.17
CA VAL A 368 -5.31 20.47 27.86
C VAL A 368 -6.59 20.08 28.59
N GLY A 369 -6.77 20.55 29.82
CA GLY A 369 -7.84 20.15 30.73
C GLY A 369 -8.96 21.20 30.86
N GLY A 370 -10.10 20.77 31.44
CA GLY A 370 -11.20 21.65 31.86
C GLY A 370 -11.06 22.12 33.29
N ASP A 371 -10.36 21.36 34.11
CA ASP A 371 -10.19 21.63 35.54
C ASP A 371 -9.41 22.91 35.84
N TYR A 372 -9.84 23.57 36.88
CA TYR A 372 -9.19 24.74 37.42
C TYR A 372 -9.10 24.66 38.91
N TYR A 373 -7.99 25.13 39.47
CA TYR A 373 -7.87 25.47 40.90
C TYR A 373 -7.02 26.73 41.09
N ASP A 374 -7.25 27.43 42.21
CA ASP A 374 -6.47 28.59 42.53
C ASP A 374 -6.35 28.81 44.04
N LEU A 375 -5.24 29.44 44.42
CA LEU A 375 -4.87 29.75 45.80
C LEU A 375 -4.33 31.16 45.90
N ILE A 376 -5.21 32.14 46.14
CA ILE A 376 -4.87 33.56 46.07
C ILE A 376 -4.81 34.14 47.48
N ARG A 377 -3.61 34.55 47.90
CA ARG A 377 -3.44 35.24 49.17
C ARG A 377 -3.71 36.73 49.01
N ASP A 378 -4.48 37.30 49.94
CA ASP A 378 -4.66 38.76 50.04
C ASP A 378 -3.62 39.44 50.91
N ASP A 379 -3.63 40.81 50.95
CA ASP A 379 -2.71 41.60 51.77
C ASP A 379 -2.94 41.37 53.28
N GLY A 380 -4.15 40.97 53.68
CA GLY A 380 -4.52 40.62 55.06
C GLY A 380 -4.09 39.20 55.46
N ARG A 381 -3.34 38.47 54.60
CA ARG A 381 -2.93 37.08 54.78
C ARG A 381 -4.06 36.07 54.85
N ASN A 382 -5.25 36.41 54.37
CA ASN A 382 -6.33 35.46 54.15
C ASN A 382 -6.09 34.71 52.83
N LEU A 383 -6.70 33.55 52.71
CA LEU A 383 -6.58 32.73 51.49
C LEU A 383 -7.93 32.62 50.79
N THR A 384 -8.00 33.02 49.53
CA THR A 384 -9.07 32.63 48.63
C THR A 384 -8.68 31.34 47.93
N MET A 385 -9.52 30.32 48.03
CA MET A 385 -9.38 29.01 47.41
C MET A 385 -10.50 28.84 46.40
N ALA A 386 -10.18 28.33 45.23
CA ALA A 386 -11.14 28.05 44.19
C ALA A 386 -10.85 26.70 43.51
N ILE A 387 -11.90 25.98 43.19
CA ILE A 387 -11.83 24.76 42.36
C ILE A 387 -13.03 24.74 41.44
N ALA A 388 -12.82 24.30 40.20
CA ALA A 388 -13.86 24.23 39.19
C ALA A 388 -13.59 23.10 38.19
N ASP A 389 -14.66 22.59 37.60
CA ASP A 389 -14.60 21.72 36.43
C ASP A 389 -15.52 22.30 35.34
N VAL A 390 -14.99 22.34 34.11
CA VAL A 390 -15.66 22.86 32.92
C VAL A 390 -16.19 21.72 32.07
N THR A 391 -17.48 21.73 31.77
CA THR A 391 -18.11 20.71 30.92
C THR A 391 -17.46 20.56 29.56
N GLY A 392 -17.11 19.31 29.19
CA GLY A 392 -16.43 18.94 27.96
C GLY A 392 -14.93 18.89 28.15
N LYS A 393 -14.20 18.54 27.08
CA LYS A 393 -12.75 18.25 27.15
C LYS A 393 -11.99 19.01 26.08
N GLY A 394 -10.71 19.15 26.27
CA GLY A 394 -9.79 19.74 25.30
C GLY A 394 -9.88 21.27 25.20
N VAL A 395 -9.57 21.82 24.03
CA VAL A 395 -9.41 23.26 23.81
C VAL A 395 -10.63 24.12 24.22
N PRO A 396 -11.88 23.74 23.92
CA PRO A 396 -13.03 24.57 24.36
C PRO A 396 -13.14 24.70 25.89
N ALA A 397 -12.92 23.61 26.62
CA ALA A 397 -12.96 23.60 28.07
C ALA A 397 -11.82 24.44 28.66
N SER A 398 -10.60 24.32 28.12
CA SER A 398 -9.43 25.08 28.58
C SER A 398 -9.58 26.60 28.39
N LEU A 399 -10.26 27.04 27.31
CA LEU A 399 -10.56 28.46 27.08
C LEU A 399 -11.55 29.01 28.12
N LEU A 400 -12.58 28.22 28.49
CA LEU A 400 -13.52 28.61 29.53
C LEU A 400 -12.88 28.65 30.91
N MET A 401 -12.00 27.69 31.19
CA MET A 401 -11.17 27.70 32.41
C MET A 401 -10.32 28.98 32.52
N ALA A 402 -9.62 29.34 31.43
CA ALA A 402 -8.82 30.55 31.38
C ALA A 402 -9.67 31.82 31.55
N ASN A 403 -10.89 31.84 31.04
CA ASN A 403 -11.85 32.92 31.22
C ASN A 403 -12.26 33.04 32.70
N LEU A 404 -12.64 31.91 33.34
CA LEU A 404 -12.96 31.88 34.77
C LEU A 404 -11.78 32.38 35.62
N GLN A 405 -10.57 31.90 35.39
CA GLN A 405 -9.34 32.33 36.06
C GLN A 405 -9.15 33.86 35.95
N SER A 406 -9.26 34.41 34.76
CA SER A 406 -9.07 35.83 34.52
C SER A 406 -10.10 36.69 35.28
N VAL A 407 -11.38 36.27 35.26
CA VAL A 407 -12.46 36.96 35.97
C VAL A 407 -12.24 36.89 37.48
N LEU A 408 -11.88 35.73 38.02
CA LEU A 408 -11.59 35.56 39.46
C LEU A 408 -10.44 36.47 39.93
N HIS A 409 -9.34 36.50 39.18
CA HIS A 409 -8.19 37.37 39.49
C HIS A 409 -8.51 38.88 39.43
N ILE A 410 -9.43 39.27 38.53
CA ILE A 410 -9.89 40.68 38.46
C ILE A 410 -10.78 41.03 39.65
N LEU A 411 -11.69 40.13 40.07
CA LEU A 411 -12.66 40.42 41.13
C LEU A 411 -12.09 40.29 42.54
N GLN A 412 -11.13 39.41 42.75
CA GLN A 412 -10.58 39.10 44.07
C GLN A 412 -10.04 40.33 44.85
N PRO A 413 -9.30 41.31 44.26
CA PRO A 413 -8.78 42.48 44.98
C PRO A 413 -9.85 43.46 45.47
N PHE A 414 -11.03 43.45 44.87
CA PHE A 414 -12.11 44.41 45.15
C PHE A 414 -12.99 43.92 46.29
N ALA A 415 -12.65 43.62 47.41
CA ALA A 415 -13.42 43.33 48.64
C ALA A 415 -14.96 43.08 48.45
N ILE A 416 -15.38 42.55 47.29
CA ILE A 416 -16.76 42.21 46.96
C ILE A 416 -17.14 40.96 47.76
N ASN A 417 -18.39 40.87 48.25
CA ASN A 417 -18.82 39.67 48.94
C ASN A 417 -18.90 38.47 47.94
N LEU A 418 -18.74 37.26 48.44
CA LEU A 418 -18.68 36.06 47.60
C LEU A 418 -19.96 35.87 46.76
N VAL A 419 -21.13 36.24 47.30
CA VAL A 419 -22.44 36.10 46.62
C VAL A 419 -22.49 36.99 45.38
N ASP A 420 -22.20 38.29 45.52
CA ASP A 420 -22.27 39.25 44.43
C ASP A 420 -21.22 38.93 43.35
N ALA A 421 -20.01 38.57 43.79
CA ALA A 421 -18.92 38.16 42.90
C ALA A 421 -19.32 36.92 42.08
N THR A 422 -19.88 35.87 42.74
CA THR A 422 -20.39 34.69 42.02
C THR A 422 -21.46 35.02 41.00
N GLY A 423 -22.39 35.92 41.33
CA GLY A 423 -23.41 36.42 40.41
C GLY A 423 -22.83 37.11 39.17
N GLN A 424 -21.74 37.93 39.38
CA GLN A 424 -21.03 38.59 38.27
C GLN A 424 -20.31 37.57 37.38
N ILE A 425 -19.58 36.61 38.00
CA ILE A 425 -18.92 35.51 37.29
C ILE A 425 -19.92 34.73 36.46
N ASN A 426 -21.07 34.30 37.05
CA ASN A 426 -22.11 33.59 36.32
C ASN A 426 -22.63 34.38 35.11
N SER A 427 -22.89 35.66 35.29
CA SER A 427 -23.40 36.51 34.22
C SER A 427 -22.40 36.63 33.06
N LEU A 428 -21.12 36.76 33.33
CA LEU A 428 -20.06 36.82 32.33
C LEU A 428 -19.91 35.48 31.59
N ILE A 429 -19.86 34.37 32.33
CA ILE A 429 -19.77 33.03 31.73
C ILE A 429 -21.00 32.74 30.86
N TYR A 430 -22.21 33.02 31.37
CA TYR A 430 -23.43 32.81 30.61
C TYR A 430 -23.50 33.60 29.29
N GLN A 431 -22.99 34.86 29.29
CA GLN A 431 -23.00 35.69 28.08
C GLN A 431 -22.00 35.23 27.03
N ASN A 432 -20.85 34.64 27.45
CA ASN A 432 -19.73 34.30 26.60
C ASN A 432 -19.68 32.83 26.20
N THR A 433 -20.63 32.01 26.69
CA THR A 433 -20.58 30.56 26.55
C THR A 433 -21.85 30.04 25.81
N PRO A 434 -21.71 29.05 24.91
CA PRO A 434 -22.85 28.33 24.34
C PRO A 434 -23.72 27.71 25.43
N SER A 435 -25.02 27.59 25.20
CA SER A 435 -26.01 27.12 26.18
C SER A 435 -25.83 25.67 26.68
N ASP A 436 -24.97 24.90 26.02
CA ASP A 436 -24.61 23.51 26.38
C ASP A 436 -23.33 23.41 27.21
N LYS A 437 -22.74 24.56 27.57
CA LYS A 437 -21.50 24.62 28.35
C LYS A 437 -21.72 25.35 29.66
N PHE A 438 -21.24 24.79 30.74
CA PHE A 438 -21.34 25.34 32.09
C PHE A 438 -20.10 24.92 32.90
N ILE A 439 -19.94 25.53 34.06
CA ILE A 439 -18.81 25.29 34.96
C ILE A 439 -19.38 24.95 36.35
N SER A 440 -18.95 23.82 36.92
CA SER A 440 -19.11 23.56 38.34
C SER A 440 -18.03 24.30 39.10
N PHE A 441 -18.40 25.07 40.09
CA PHE A 441 -17.45 25.96 40.75
C PHE A 441 -17.66 26.03 42.26
N PHE A 442 -16.62 25.81 43.00
CA PHE A 442 -16.57 26.09 44.44
C PHE A 442 -15.46 27.12 44.71
N TRP A 443 -15.76 28.09 45.49
CA TRP A 443 -14.74 28.98 45.99
C TRP A 443 -15.09 29.50 47.38
N GLY A 444 -14.04 29.86 48.18
CA GLY A 444 -14.20 30.36 49.52
C GLY A 444 -12.98 31.13 50.00
N ARG A 445 -13.18 31.93 51.05
CA ARG A 445 -12.12 32.72 51.68
C ARG A 445 -11.93 32.24 53.11
N PHE A 446 -10.72 31.80 53.42
CA PHE A 446 -10.27 31.47 54.77
C PHE A 446 -9.71 32.75 55.44
N TYR A 447 -10.31 33.10 56.57
CA TYR A 447 -9.88 34.21 57.40
C TYR A 447 -8.98 33.70 58.53
N HIS A 448 -7.68 33.98 58.48
CA HIS A 448 -6.69 33.40 59.39
C HIS A 448 -6.83 33.84 60.86
N GLU A 449 -7.33 35.10 61.13
CA GLU A 449 -7.52 35.61 62.46
C GLU A 449 -8.65 34.94 63.22
N THR A 450 -9.79 34.74 62.54
CA THR A 450 -11.00 34.13 63.12
C THR A 450 -11.06 32.61 62.93
N ARG A 451 -10.19 32.05 62.06
CA ARG A 451 -10.20 30.66 61.62
C ARG A 451 -11.60 30.27 61.05
N THR A 452 -12.17 31.13 60.24
CA THR A 452 -13.45 30.89 59.60
C THR A 452 -13.26 30.73 58.08
N LEU A 453 -14.03 29.83 57.48
CA LEU A 453 -14.17 29.70 56.03
C LEU A 453 -15.53 30.25 55.63
N ARG A 454 -15.56 31.25 54.75
CA ARG A 454 -16.79 31.66 54.03
C ARG A 454 -16.68 31.12 52.62
N TYR A 455 -17.75 30.52 52.13
CA TYR A 455 -17.72 29.88 50.81
C TYR A 455 -19.06 29.98 50.09
N VAL A 456 -19.03 29.79 48.75
CA VAL A 456 -20.15 29.59 47.86
C VAL A 456 -19.88 28.35 47.00
N ASN A 457 -20.80 27.41 46.96
CA ASN A 457 -20.78 26.27 46.04
C ASN A 457 -21.73 26.52 44.88
N ALA A 458 -21.21 26.72 43.67
CA ALA A 458 -22.00 26.88 42.46
C ALA A 458 -22.07 25.54 41.70
N GLY A 459 -22.71 24.53 42.31
CA GLY A 459 -22.98 23.24 41.72
C GLY A 459 -21.77 22.31 41.57
N HIS A 460 -20.67 22.58 42.30
CA HIS A 460 -19.49 21.72 42.30
C HIS A 460 -19.62 20.59 43.32
N ASN A 461 -18.84 19.49 43.12
CA ASN A 461 -18.72 18.41 44.08
C ASN A 461 -18.45 18.99 45.47
N PRO A 462 -19.31 18.75 46.48
CA PRO A 462 -19.15 19.44 47.78
C PRO A 462 -17.83 19.08 48.44
N PRO A 463 -16.96 20.07 48.79
CA PRO A 463 -15.78 19.78 49.56
C PRO A 463 -16.11 19.09 50.87
N ILE A 464 -15.23 18.18 51.30
CA ILE A 464 -15.39 17.40 52.52
C ILE A 464 -14.61 18.03 53.65
N LEU A 465 -15.32 18.45 54.71
CA LEU A 465 -14.71 18.92 55.95
C LEU A 465 -14.66 17.74 56.96
N MET A 466 -13.45 17.35 57.29
CA MET A 466 -13.14 16.26 58.20
C MET A 466 -12.67 16.76 59.54
N ARG A 467 -13.37 16.37 60.62
CA ARG A 467 -12.98 16.67 61.99
C ARG A 467 -12.70 15.35 62.76
N LYS A 468 -11.69 15.34 63.58
CA LYS A 468 -11.32 14.14 64.34
C LYS A 468 -12.46 13.72 65.30
N GLY A 469 -13.02 12.52 65.09
CA GLY A 469 -14.09 11.99 65.95
C GLY A 469 -15.50 12.48 65.59
N SER A 470 -15.68 13.17 64.49
CA SER A 470 -16.97 13.62 63.96
C SER A 470 -17.26 12.97 62.60
N GLU A 471 -18.53 12.92 62.18
CA GLU A 471 -18.91 12.58 60.82
C GLU A 471 -18.43 13.65 59.84
N PRO A 472 -18.12 13.29 58.60
CA PRO A 472 -17.75 14.25 57.54
C PRO A 472 -18.88 15.23 57.28
N GLU A 473 -18.55 16.51 57.12
CA GLU A 473 -19.48 17.56 56.72
C GLU A 473 -19.25 17.97 55.27
N LEU A 474 -20.30 17.96 54.43
CA LEU A 474 -20.22 18.37 53.02
C LEU A 474 -20.54 19.86 52.87
N LEU A 475 -19.67 20.61 52.24
CA LEU A 475 -19.80 22.05 52.05
C LEU A 475 -20.58 22.33 50.75
N SER A 476 -21.91 22.25 50.84
CA SER A 476 -22.83 22.29 49.69
C SER A 476 -23.62 23.57 49.50
N GLU A 477 -23.60 24.51 50.46
CA GLU A 477 -24.44 25.73 50.37
C GLU A 477 -23.94 26.65 49.25
N GLY A 478 -24.87 27.17 48.43
CA GLY A 478 -24.51 28.03 47.30
C GLY A 478 -25.63 28.27 46.32
N GLY A 479 -25.50 27.70 45.11
CA GLY A 479 -26.48 27.87 44.05
C GLY A 479 -26.21 26.98 42.81
N VAL A 480 -26.69 27.43 41.65
CA VAL A 480 -26.61 26.67 40.39
C VAL A 480 -25.23 26.82 39.76
N LEU A 481 -24.94 25.88 38.85
CA LEU A 481 -23.72 25.87 37.98
C LEU A 481 -23.54 27.20 37.26
N LEU A 482 -22.32 27.67 37.12
CA LEU A 482 -22.00 28.89 36.37
C LEU A 482 -22.26 28.70 34.87
N GLY A 483 -22.92 29.67 34.25
CA GLY A 483 -23.20 29.69 32.83
C GLY A 483 -24.39 28.84 32.40
N ALA A 484 -24.96 28.01 33.27
CA ALA A 484 -26.10 27.16 32.93
C ALA A 484 -27.40 27.97 32.68
N MET A 485 -27.58 29.05 33.44
CA MET A 485 -28.75 29.95 33.31
C MET A 485 -28.44 31.34 33.84
N PRO A 486 -29.19 32.36 33.46
CA PRO A 486 -29.09 33.68 34.08
C PRO A 486 -29.28 33.61 35.60
N THR A 487 -28.65 34.48 36.35
CA THR A 487 -28.80 34.54 37.81
C THR A 487 -30.23 34.98 38.16
N MET A 488 -31.15 34.00 38.36
CA MET A 488 -32.53 34.24 38.75
C MET A 488 -32.73 34.32 40.24
N MET A 489 -31.90 33.65 41.00
CA MET A 489 -31.82 33.70 42.47
C MET A 489 -30.37 34.00 42.90
N PRO A 490 -30.21 34.81 43.95
CA PRO A 490 -28.85 35.06 44.45
C PRO A 490 -28.25 33.78 44.99
N TYR A 491 -26.95 33.62 44.78
CA TYR A 491 -26.20 32.56 45.44
C TYR A 491 -26.26 32.74 46.94
N LYS A 492 -25.96 31.70 47.71
CA LYS A 492 -25.90 31.78 49.17
C LYS A 492 -24.48 31.54 49.65
N GLU A 493 -24.07 32.27 50.64
CA GLU A 493 -22.79 32.13 51.35
C GLU A 493 -23.04 31.40 52.65
N GLN A 494 -22.14 30.46 53.01
CA GLN A 494 -22.08 29.86 54.33
C GLN A 494 -20.74 30.18 55.00
N GLU A 495 -20.82 30.43 56.31
CA GLU A 495 -19.64 30.62 57.18
C GLU A 495 -19.49 29.41 58.10
N VAL A 496 -18.33 28.81 58.08
CA VAL A 496 -17.97 27.61 58.89
C VAL A 496 -16.78 27.95 59.79
N PRO A 497 -16.96 27.85 61.11
CA PRO A 497 -15.83 27.96 62.04
C PRO A 497 -14.97 26.71 61.96
N LEU A 498 -13.67 26.88 61.88
CA LEU A 498 -12.69 25.80 61.78
C LEU A 498 -11.84 25.73 63.07
N GLN A 499 -11.48 24.51 63.40
CA GLN A 499 -10.66 24.21 64.59
C GLN A 499 -9.30 23.64 64.18
N LYS A 500 -8.34 23.73 65.08
CA LYS A 500 -7.05 23.11 64.85
C LYS A 500 -7.18 21.61 64.65
N GLY A 501 -6.61 21.09 63.57
CA GLY A 501 -6.68 19.71 63.16
C GLY A 501 -7.77 19.39 62.13
N ASP A 502 -8.68 20.37 61.81
CA ASP A 502 -9.68 20.21 60.74
C ASP A 502 -8.98 20.12 59.40
N VAL A 503 -9.47 19.21 58.54
CA VAL A 503 -8.98 19.00 57.18
C VAL A 503 -10.14 19.24 56.21
N ILE A 504 -9.89 20.07 55.18
CA ILE A 504 -10.82 20.32 54.07
C ILE A 504 -10.22 19.69 52.81
N VAL A 505 -10.99 18.86 52.12
CA VAL A 505 -10.60 18.27 50.83
C VAL A 505 -11.56 18.77 49.77
N MET A 506 -11.05 19.50 48.79
CA MET A 506 -11.76 19.93 47.59
C MET A 506 -11.27 19.06 46.43
N TYR A 507 -12.16 18.61 45.59
CA TYR A 507 -11.84 17.65 44.54
C TYR A 507 -12.79 17.81 43.33
N THR A 508 -12.29 17.51 42.12
CA THR A 508 -13.12 17.38 40.93
C THR A 508 -13.60 15.93 40.78
N ASP A 509 -14.60 15.72 39.93
CA ASP A 509 -15.23 14.42 39.69
C ASP A 509 -14.27 13.34 39.20
N GLY A 510 -13.16 13.72 38.49
CA GLY A 510 -12.11 12.78 38.11
C GLY A 510 -11.47 12.00 39.26
N VAL A 511 -11.66 12.44 40.54
CA VAL A 511 -11.26 11.66 41.72
C VAL A 511 -12.28 10.58 42.03
N THR A 512 -13.57 10.90 42.08
CA THR A 512 -14.64 10.00 42.50
C THR A 512 -15.20 9.14 41.36
N GLU A 513 -15.15 9.63 40.13
CA GLU A 513 -15.55 8.93 38.90
C GLU A 513 -14.41 8.12 38.26
N ALA A 514 -13.25 7.98 38.93
CA ALA A 514 -12.22 7.07 38.49
C ALA A 514 -12.74 5.63 38.45
N MET A 515 -12.61 4.96 37.28
CA MET A 515 -13.23 3.66 37.01
C MET A 515 -12.28 2.48 37.17
N ASN A 516 -12.81 1.38 37.77
CA ASN A 516 -12.21 0.06 37.68
C ASN A 516 -13.27 -0.93 37.14
N GLY A 517 -13.28 -1.18 35.85
CA GLY A 517 -14.36 -1.90 35.19
C GLY A 517 -15.66 -1.09 35.21
N GLU A 518 -16.67 -1.54 35.94
CA GLU A 518 -17.95 -0.85 36.12
C GLU A 518 -18.07 -0.14 37.49
N GLU A 519 -17.07 -0.25 38.36
CA GLU A 519 -17.06 0.39 39.68
C GLU A 519 -16.37 1.76 39.62
N GLU A 520 -16.97 2.76 40.30
CA GLU A 520 -16.37 4.08 40.54
C GLU A 520 -15.58 4.06 41.85
N PHE A 521 -14.57 4.94 41.99
CA PHE A 521 -13.83 5.12 43.24
C PHE A 521 -14.74 5.63 44.35
N ASP A 522 -15.68 6.45 44.05
CA ASP A 522 -16.74 7.06 44.83
C ASP A 522 -16.27 7.94 46.03
N GLU A 523 -17.24 8.71 46.59
CA GLU A 523 -16.98 9.61 47.73
C GLU A 523 -16.67 8.83 49.02
N HIS A 524 -17.26 7.63 49.21
CA HIS A 524 -17.02 6.84 50.41
C HIS A 524 -15.56 6.39 50.53
N ARG A 525 -14.97 5.96 49.39
CA ARG A 525 -13.54 5.57 49.35
C ARG A 525 -12.63 6.78 49.59
N LEU A 526 -12.98 7.95 49.02
CA LEU A 526 -12.27 9.19 49.26
C LEU A 526 -12.28 9.57 50.73
N ILE A 527 -13.46 9.56 51.39
CA ILE A 527 -13.61 9.83 52.82
C ILE A 527 -12.76 8.84 53.64
N ALA A 528 -12.86 7.55 53.35
CA ALA A 528 -12.10 6.52 54.07
C ALA A 528 -10.58 6.69 53.91
N CYS A 529 -10.10 7.12 52.73
CA CYS A 529 -8.70 7.43 52.44
C CYS A 529 -8.20 8.60 53.31
N VAL A 530 -8.98 9.70 53.37
CA VAL A 530 -8.64 10.90 54.16
C VAL A 530 -8.69 10.58 55.66
N GLN A 531 -9.66 9.84 56.13
CA GLN A 531 -9.84 9.50 57.52
C GLN A 531 -8.63 8.75 58.12
N LYS A 532 -8.03 7.85 57.34
CA LYS A 532 -6.80 7.16 57.72
C LYS A 532 -5.59 8.07 57.91
N ARG A 533 -5.63 9.28 57.34
CA ARG A 533 -4.48 10.19 57.21
C ARG A 533 -4.70 11.57 57.85
N LEU A 534 -5.76 11.77 58.63
CA LEU A 534 -6.12 13.07 59.25
C LEU A 534 -4.99 13.73 60.03
N ASP A 535 -4.15 12.95 60.69
CA ASP A 535 -3.03 13.45 61.50
C ASP A 535 -1.78 13.82 60.66
N GLN A 536 -1.75 13.43 59.34
CA GLN A 536 -0.62 13.66 58.42
C GLN A 536 -0.59 15.11 57.86
N HIS A 537 0.51 15.45 57.19
CA HIS A 537 0.64 16.72 56.47
C HIS A 537 -0.26 16.73 55.23
N PRO A 538 -0.84 17.87 54.76
CA PRO A 538 -1.68 17.94 53.58
C PRO A 538 -1.10 17.28 52.35
N GLU A 539 0.21 17.40 52.09
CA GLU A 539 0.88 16.73 50.96
C GLU A 539 0.83 15.20 51.07
N GLU A 540 0.95 14.64 52.28
CA GLU A 540 0.89 13.21 52.50
C GLU A 540 -0.54 12.70 52.32
N ILE A 541 -1.55 13.48 52.74
CA ILE A 541 -2.97 13.21 52.51
C ILE A 541 -3.25 13.21 51.01
N MET A 542 -2.85 14.25 50.30
CA MET A 542 -3.02 14.42 48.87
C MET A 542 -2.37 13.27 48.06
N ASN A 543 -1.10 12.97 48.35
CA ASN A 543 -0.37 11.91 47.71
C ASN A 543 -0.99 10.52 48.01
N GLY A 544 -1.54 10.34 49.21
CA GLY A 544 -2.27 9.14 49.59
C GLY A 544 -3.54 8.95 48.78
N ILE A 545 -4.31 10.03 48.56
CA ILE A 545 -5.51 9.99 47.70
C ILE A 545 -5.11 9.64 46.26
N ILE A 546 -4.14 10.37 45.69
CA ILE A 546 -3.67 10.11 44.30
C ILE A 546 -3.21 8.67 44.13
N SER A 547 -2.44 8.14 45.11
CA SER A 547 -1.95 6.76 45.04
C SER A 547 -3.08 5.73 45.09
N GLU A 548 -4.10 5.93 45.96
CA GLU A 548 -5.25 5.02 46.04
C GLU A 548 -6.12 5.09 44.78
N VAL A 549 -6.38 6.27 44.20
CA VAL A 549 -7.12 6.44 42.95
C VAL A 549 -6.35 5.83 41.78
N THR A 550 -5.05 6.11 41.66
CA THR A 550 -4.18 5.58 40.60
C THR A 550 -4.13 4.05 40.63
N ALA A 551 -4.01 3.46 41.84
CA ALA A 551 -4.03 2.01 42.00
C ALA A 551 -5.39 1.40 41.66
N PHE A 552 -6.47 2.12 41.95
CA PHE A 552 -7.83 1.67 41.67
C PHE A 552 -8.13 1.62 40.16
N CYS A 553 -7.74 2.66 39.40
CA CYS A 553 -8.02 2.77 37.96
C CYS A 553 -6.90 2.26 37.04
N ASP A 554 -5.91 1.50 37.54
CA ASP A 554 -4.75 0.98 36.78
C ASP A 554 -4.03 2.05 35.96
N ASN A 555 -3.80 3.26 36.52
CA ASN A 555 -3.22 4.43 35.84
C ASN A 555 -4.03 4.95 34.60
N ARG A 556 -5.31 4.61 34.50
CA ARG A 556 -6.16 5.06 33.39
C ARG A 556 -7.16 6.09 33.88
N PHE A 557 -6.75 7.35 33.91
CA PHE A 557 -7.67 8.45 34.22
C PHE A 557 -8.59 8.73 33.04
N THR A 558 -9.88 8.77 33.29
CA THR A 558 -10.93 9.11 32.31
C THR A 558 -11.22 10.60 32.27
N ASP A 559 -10.92 11.31 33.36
CA ASP A 559 -11.05 12.76 33.48
C ASP A 559 -9.89 13.40 34.23
N ASP A 560 -9.81 14.73 34.19
CA ASP A 560 -8.81 15.51 34.92
C ASP A 560 -8.99 15.31 36.44
N LEU A 561 -7.89 15.14 37.16
CA LEU A 561 -7.92 14.94 38.61
C LEU A 561 -7.35 16.17 39.27
N THR A 562 -8.18 16.92 39.98
CA THR A 562 -7.76 18.10 40.72
C THR A 562 -8.10 17.95 42.22
N LEU A 563 -7.11 18.28 43.05
CA LEU A 563 -7.21 18.17 44.50
C LEU A 563 -6.62 19.38 45.18
N ILE A 564 -7.34 19.89 46.21
CA ILE A 564 -6.81 20.84 47.20
C ILE A 564 -7.08 20.24 48.57
N VAL A 565 -6.03 20.09 49.36
CA VAL A 565 -6.09 19.65 50.76
C VAL A 565 -5.61 20.75 51.67
N CYS A 566 -6.50 21.23 52.58
CA CYS A 566 -6.20 22.25 53.54
C CYS A 566 -6.27 21.68 54.97
N LYS A 567 -5.30 21.98 55.82
CA LYS A 567 -5.29 21.57 57.24
C LYS A 567 -5.06 22.77 58.14
N VAL A 568 -5.96 22.96 59.11
CA VAL A 568 -5.84 24.00 60.11
C VAL A 568 -4.82 23.59 61.20
N VAL A 569 -3.84 24.47 61.49
CA VAL A 569 -2.70 24.20 62.39
C VAL A 569 -2.67 25.06 63.61
#